data_6587c9983f4e102525ee92b8a1bca050
#
_entry.id   6587c9983f4e102525ee92b8a1bca050
#
_cell.length_a   1.000
_cell.length_b   1.000
_cell.length_c   1.000
_cell.angle_alpha   90.00
_cell.angle_beta   90.00
_cell.angle_gamma   90.00
#
_symmetry.space_group_name_H-M   'P 1'
#
loop_
_entity.id
_entity.type
_entity.pdbx_description
1 polymer ?
#
loop_
_entity_poly.entity_id
_entity_poly.type
_entity_poly.pdbx_seq_one_letter_code
_entity_poly.pdbx_strand_id
1 'polypeptide(L)'
;SVLVAVIGVEGNMNLQVTERLPDRAPAFFFIDILPEQATKFDHLAKAVPGVEEVERVPALRGRIVKIKGIEVAKAKVLPHAAWAVHGDRGLTYSGPPPPDAHIVAGTWWPVDYTGPPLISLDAHIAEGLHVTIGDHLTINVLGREITATIHNLRRIDWSTLGINFVIVFAPGALEGAPQTFIATAKTTLAAELPLQTAVTDAYPNITAIRIRDALEAVNQILRNIGIAVRSTAAVTLAAGILV
;
A
#
# COMPACT_ATOMS: atom_id res chain seq x y z
N SER A 1 18.14 29.89 15.63
CA SER A 1 16.76 29.66 15.15
C SER A 1 16.63 28.37 14.33
N VAL A 2 17.62 27.98 13.54
CA VAL A 2 17.64 26.71 12.79
C VAL A 2 17.70 25.50 13.73
N LEU A 3 18.45 25.59 14.81
CA LEU A 3 18.58 24.52 15.82
C LEU A 3 17.24 24.23 16.53
N VAL A 4 16.45 25.29 16.80
CA VAL A 4 15.11 25.16 17.42
C VAL A 4 14.11 24.52 16.44
N ALA A 5 14.23 24.83 15.15
CA ALA A 5 13.39 24.23 14.11
C ALA A 5 13.69 22.74 13.92
N VAL A 6 14.97 22.33 13.92
CA VAL A 6 15.37 20.91 13.81
C VAL A 6 14.92 20.11 15.03
N ILE A 7 15.07 20.66 16.25
CA ILE A 7 14.60 20.01 17.49
C ILE A 7 13.07 19.90 17.50
N GLY A 8 12.36 20.95 17.03
CA GLY A 8 10.90 20.95 16.95
C GLY A 8 10.32 19.95 15.96
N VAL A 9 10.99 19.77 14.82
CA VAL A 9 10.58 18.77 13.80
C VAL A 9 10.84 17.34 14.31
N GLU A 10 11.97 17.09 14.95
CA GLU A 10 12.27 15.76 15.52
C GLU A 10 11.36 15.42 16.71
N GLY A 11 11.04 16.38 17.59
CA GLY A 11 10.10 16.17 18.68
C GLY A 11 8.71 15.80 18.18
N ASN A 12 8.23 16.46 17.13
CA ASN A 12 6.93 16.19 16.53
C ASN A 12 6.90 14.87 15.73
N MET A 13 7.99 14.52 15.04
CA MET A 13 8.09 13.23 14.34
C MET A 13 8.22 12.04 15.31
N ASN A 14 9.01 12.17 16.38
CA ASN A 14 9.12 11.12 17.40
C ASN A 14 7.80 10.89 18.16
N LEU A 15 7.04 11.95 18.44
CA LEU A 15 5.73 11.83 19.09
C LEU A 15 4.69 11.15 18.19
N GLN A 16 4.75 11.37 16.89
CA GLN A 16 3.80 10.74 15.93
C GLN A 16 4.10 9.27 15.63
N VAL A 17 5.35 8.83 15.77
CA VAL A 17 5.75 7.46 15.41
C VAL A 17 5.83 6.52 16.64
N THR A 18 5.97 7.07 17.86
CA THR A 18 6.10 6.27 19.10
C THR A 18 4.77 6.05 19.83
N GLU A 19 3.76 6.86 19.59
CA GLU A 19 2.47 6.72 20.27
C GLU A 19 1.42 6.02 19.41
N ARG A 20 1.36 4.70 19.56
CA ARG A 20 0.27 3.79 19.19
C ARG A 20 0.16 3.44 17.71
N LEU A 21 0.48 2.19 17.40
CA LEU A 21 -0.19 1.51 16.29
C LEU A 21 -1.68 1.87 16.37
N PRO A 22 -2.32 2.32 15.28
CA PRO A 22 -3.77 2.50 15.29
C PRO A 22 -4.42 1.24 15.83
N ASP A 23 -5.42 1.36 16.69
CA ASP A 23 -6.14 0.20 17.26
C ASP A 23 -6.69 -0.74 16.18
N ARG A 24 -6.73 -0.27 14.94
CA ARG A 24 -7.18 -1.01 13.76
C ARG A 24 -6.07 -1.55 12.88
N ALA A 25 -4.79 -1.26 13.18
CA ALA A 25 -3.68 -1.76 12.36
C ALA A 25 -3.59 -3.29 12.47
N PRO A 26 -3.37 -4.00 11.35
CA PRO A 26 -3.10 -5.43 11.39
C PRO A 26 -1.75 -5.71 12.07
N ALA A 27 -1.59 -6.90 12.65
CA ALA A 27 -0.33 -7.33 13.23
C ALA A 27 0.64 -7.86 12.16
N PHE A 28 0.09 -8.46 11.10
CA PHE A 28 0.85 -9.09 10.02
C PHE A 28 0.35 -8.69 8.64
N PHE A 29 1.32 -8.61 7.70
CA PHE A 29 1.12 -8.86 6.28
C PHE A 29 1.67 -10.24 5.92
N PHE A 30 0.90 -10.99 5.13
CA PHE A 30 1.34 -12.21 4.48
C PHE A 30 1.34 -11.99 2.98
N ILE A 31 2.46 -12.23 2.32
CA ILE A 31 2.64 -12.05 0.87
C ILE A 31 3.03 -13.37 0.21
N ASP A 32 2.87 -13.43 -1.11
CA ASP A 32 3.17 -14.60 -1.94
C ASP A 32 2.30 -15.84 -1.63
N ILE A 33 1.05 -15.60 -1.21
CA ILE A 33 0.06 -16.67 -1.05
C ILE A 33 -0.38 -17.12 -2.45
N LEU A 34 -0.14 -18.41 -2.79
CA LEU A 34 -0.55 -18.95 -4.08
C LEU A 34 -2.05 -19.22 -4.14
N PRO A 35 -2.68 -19.17 -5.33
CA PRO A 35 -4.11 -19.39 -5.48
C PRO A 35 -4.60 -20.72 -4.85
N GLU A 36 -3.85 -21.81 -5.02
CA GLU A 36 -4.16 -23.11 -4.45
C GLU A 36 -4.02 -23.18 -2.92
N GLN A 37 -3.30 -22.23 -2.32
CA GLN A 37 -3.11 -22.15 -0.87
C GLN A 37 -4.16 -21.23 -0.21
N ALA A 38 -4.79 -20.35 -0.96
CA ALA A 38 -5.57 -19.22 -0.47
C ALA A 38 -6.66 -19.62 0.56
N THR A 39 -7.51 -20.57 0.21
CA THR A 39 -8.58 -21.05 1.13
C THR A 39 -8.01 -21.77 2.35
N LYS A 40 -6.98 -22.59 2.15
CA LYS A 40 -6.34 -23.32 3.27
C LYS A 40 -5.62 -22.36 4.21
N PHE A 41 -4.99 -21.31 3.68
CA PHE A 41 -4.39 -20.24 4.46
C PHE A 41 -5.44 -19.54 5.33
N ASP A 42 -6.59 -19.15 4.77
CA ASP A 42 -7.67 -18.50 5.53
C ASP A 42 -8.14 -19.38 6.70
N HIS A 43 -8.35 -20.67 6.46
CA HIS A 43 -8.76 -21.62 7.50
C HIS A 43 -7.70 -21.77 8.58
N LEU A 44 -6.43 -21.93 8.19
CA LEU A 44 -5.32 -22.08 9.13
C LEU A 44 -5.14 -20.81 9.99
N ALA A 45 -5.14 -19.64 9.38
CA ALA A 45 -4.94 -18.39 10.10
C ALA A 45 -6.09 -18.11 11.07
N LYS A 46 -7.34 -18.31 10.66
CA LYS A 46 -8.53 -18.11 11.50
C LYS A 46 -8.67 -19.14 12.63
N ALA A 47 -8.05 -20.29 12.50
CA ALA A 47 -8.06 -21.33 13.52
C ALA A 47 -7.12 -21.04 14.71
N VAL A 48 -6.18 -20.12 14.57
CA VAL A 48 -5.25 -19.75 15.64
C VAL A 48 -6.00 -18.92 16.70
N PRO A 49 -6.04 -19.35 17.96
CA PRO A 49 -6.71 -18.61 19.03
C PRO A 49 -6.11 -17.20 19.20
N GLY A 50 -6.96 -16.18 19.23
CA GLY A 50 -6.56 -14.78 19.35
C GLY A 50 -6.36 -14.07 18.01
N VAL A 51 -6.58 -14.74 16.87
CA VAL A 51 -6.75 -14.09 15.57
C VAL A 51 -8.19 -13.55 15.49
N GLU A 52 -8.31 -12.25 15.29
CA GLU A 52 -9.59 -11.52 15.31
C GLU A 52 -10.16 -11.36 13.90
N GLU A 53 -9.29 -11.04 12.94
CA GLU A 53 -9.69 -10.76 11.56
C GLU A 53 -8.58 -11.19 10.59
N VAL A 54 -8.97 -11.76 9.47
CA VAL A 54 -8.09 -12.06 8.34
C VAL A 54 -8.74 -11.53 7.08
N GLU A 55 -8.08 -10.59 6.43
CA GLU A 55 -8.46 -10.04 5.14
C GLU A 55 -7.47 -10.52 4.09
N ARG A 56 -7.97 -11.00 2.95
CA ARG A 56 -7.13 -11.46 1.84
C ARG A 56 -7.65 -10.90 0.52
N VAL A 57 -6.73 -10.36 -0.28
CA VAL A 57 -7.04 -9.77 -1.59
C VAL A 57 -6.11 -10.33 -2.66
N PRO A 58 -6.58 -10.44 -3.93
CA PRO A 58 -5.70 -10.75 -5.05
C PRO A 58 -4.70 -9.63 -5.26
N ALA A 59 -3.48 -9.98 -5.65
CA ALA A 59 -2.40 -9.04 -5.90
C ALA A 59 -1.71 -9.38 -7.22
N LEU A 60 -1.66 -8.39 -8.10
CA LEU A 60 -0.98 -8.45 -9.37
C LEU A 60 -0.03 -7.26 -9.50
N ARG A 61 0.79 -7.27 -10.52
CA ARG A 61 1.63 -6.13 -10.87
C ARG A 61 1.32 -5.66 -12.28
N GLY A 62 1.32 -4.35 -12.45
CA GLY A 62 1.17 -3.74 -13.76
C GLY A 62 1.69 -2.31 -13.77
N ARG A 63 1.89 -1.81 -14.97
CA ARG A 63 2.43 -0.47 -15.22
C ARG A 63 1.46 0.35 -16.03
N ILE A 64 1.21 1.58 -15.63
CA ILE A 64 0.50 2.55 -16.47
C ILE A 64 1.39 2.89 -17.65
N VAL A 65 0.93 2.63 -18.87
CA VAL A 65 1.67 2.88 -20.11
C VAL A 65 1.10 4.02 -20.93
N LYS A 66 -0.24 4.30 -20.81
CA LYS A 66 -0.89 5.43 -21.48
C LYS A 66 -1.90 6.10 -20.55
N ILE A 67 -1.96 7.43 -20.64
CA ILE A 67 -2.92 8.30 -19.95
C ILE A 67 -3.75 8.99 -21.03
N LYS A 68 -5.06 8.76 -21.07
CA LYS A 68 -5.96 9.29 -22.14
C LYS A 68 -5.45 8.99 -23.56
N GLY A 69 -4.90 7.79 -23.77
CA GLY A 69 -4.32 7.37 -25.05
C GLY A 69 -2.90 7.90 -25.33
N ILE A 70 -2.37 8.80 -24.50
CA ILE A 70 -1.01 9.36 -24.66
C ILE A 70 -0.02 8.50 -23.87
N GLU A 71 1.09 8.11 -24.48
CA GLU A 71 2.17 7.39 -23.78
C GLU A 71 2.67 8.18 -22.58
N VAL A 72 2.91 7.50 -21.46
CA VAL A 72 3.37 8.14 -20.21
C VAL A 72 4.60 9.00 -20.43
N ALA A 73 5.54 8.59 -21.30
CA ALA A 73 6.75 9.35 -21.60
C ALA A 73 6.47 10.73 -22.23
N LYS A 74 5.29 10.93 -22.82
CA LYS A 74 4.85 12.19 -23.45
C LYS A 74 3.77 12.92 -22.64
N ALA A 75 3.23 12.28 -21.62
CA ALA A 75 2.18 12.85 -20.77
C ALA A 75 2.77 13.81 -19.74
N LYS A 76 1.98 14.84 -19.38
CA LYS A 76 2.33 15.71 -18.27
C LYS A 76 1.88 15.04 -16.97
N VAL A 77 2.84 14.78 -16.09
CA VAL A 77 2.60 14.17 -14.78
C VAL A 77 3.21 15.08 -13.71
N LEU A 78 2.43 15.39 -12.67
CA LEU A 78 2.93 16.21 -11.57
C LEU A 78 3.94 15.41 -10.71
N PRO A 79 4.93 16.07 -10.08
CA PRO A 79 6.00 15.39 -9.35
C PRO A 79 5.51 14.41 -8.27
N HIS A 80 4.43 14.75 -7.57
CA HIS A 80 3.88 13.90 -6.50
C HIS A 80 3.25 12.59 -7.01
N ALA A 81 2.83 12.55 -8.28
CA ALA A 81 2.27 11.34 -8.91
C ALA A 81 3.26 10.61 -9.81
N ALA A 82 4.48 11.14 -10.03
CA ALA A 82 5.47 10.55 -10.91
C ALA A 82 5.81 9.11 -10.52
N TRP A 83 5.86 8.79 -9.23
CA TRP A 83 6.10 7.43 -8.75
C TRP A 83 5.06 6.42 -9.22
N ALA A 84 3.80 6.86 -9.43
CA ALA A 84 2.71 5.96 -9.85
C ALA A 84 2.88 5.45 -11.28
N VAL A 85 3.61 6.17 -12.12
CA VAL A 85 3.87 5.82 -13.54
C VAL A 85 5.28 5.30 -13.78
N HIS A 86 6.20 5.46 -12.81
CA HIS A 86 7.57 4.94 -12.93
C HIS A 86 7.67 3.52 -12.33
N GLY A 87 7.59 2.51 -13.19
CA GLY A 87 7.67 1.10 -12.82
C GLY A 87 6.33 0.46 -12.51
N ASP A 88 6.38 -0.80 -12.07
CA ASP A 88 5.20 -1.59 -11.78
C ASP A 88 4.57 -1.17 -10.45
N ARG A 89 3.25 -1.15 -10.44
CA ARG A 89 2.42 -0.91 -9.24
C ARG A 89 1.63 -2.15 -8.89
N GLY A 90 1.32 -2.27 -7.61
CA GLY A 90 0.36 -3.26 -7.14
C GLY A 90 -1.02 -2.95 -7.69
N LEU A 91 -1.68 -3.98 -8.20
CA LEU A 91 -3.05 -3.95 -8.70
C LEU A 91 -3.86 -4.99 -7.96
N THR A 92 -5.14 -4.71 -7.80
CA THR A 92 -6.12 -5.67 -7.31
C THR A 92 -7.44 -5.51 -8.08
N TYR A 93 -8.37 -6.41 -7.84
CA TYR A 93 -9.74 -6.28 -8.30
C TYR A 93 -10.70 -6.66 -7.16
N SER A 94 -11.86 -6.04 -7.15
CA SER A 94 -12.85 -6.30 -6.12
C SER A 94 -14.27 -6.01 -6.62
N GLY A 95 -15.23 -6.88 -6.28
CA GLY A 95 -16.66 -6.59 -6.45
C GLY A 95 -17.13 -5.54 -5.44
N PRO A 96 -17.04 -5.78 -4.13
CA PRO A 96 -17.36 -4.79 -3.12
C PRO A 96 -16.26 -3.74 -2.97
N PRO A 97 -16.57 -2.52 -2.47
CA PRO A 97 -15.55 -1.54 -2.13
C PRO A 97 -14.63 -2.05 -1.01
N PRO A 98 -13.32 -1.73 -1.06
CA PRO A 98 -12.44 -1.97 0.07
C PRO A 98 -12.98 -1.32 1.35
N PRO A 99 -12.76 -1.91 2.54
CA PRO A 99 -13.35 -1.41 3.81
C PRO A 99 -13.08 0.07 4.11
N ASP A 100 -11.88 0.55 3.78
CA ASP A 100 -11.45 1.94 4.03
C ASP A 100 -11.53 2.83 2.78
N ALA A 101 -12.34 2.45 1.77
CA ALA A 101 -12.50 3.22 0.55
C ALA A 101 -13.45 4.41 0.75
N HIS A 102 -12.92 5.60 0.83
CA HIS A 102 -13.71 6.85 0.85
C HIS A 102 -13.89 7.36 -0.59
N ILE A 103 -15.05 7.09 -1.20
CA ILE A 103 -15.39 7.60 -2.54
C ILE A 103 -15.56 9.12 -2.46
N VAL A 104 -14.77 9.86 -3.25
CA VAL A 104 -14.84 11.32 -3.33
C VAL A 104 -15.51 11.81 -4.60
N ALA A 105 -15.58 10.98 -5.65
CA ALA A 105 -16.29 11.28 -6.88
C ALA A 105 -16.73 9.98 -7.57
N GLY A 106 -17.91 9.99 -8.20
CA GLY A 106 -18.53 8.81 -8.82
C GLY A 106 -19.16 7.88 -7.78
N THR A 107 -19.43 6.66 -8.22
CA THR A 107 -20.05 5.60 -7.40
C THR A 107 -19.23 4.31 -7.54
N TRP A 108 -19.40 3.39 -6.60
CA TRP A 108 -18.86 2.04 -6.79
C TRP A 108 -19.70 1.26 -7.80
N TRP A 109 -19.09 0.30 -8.49
CA TRP A 109 -19.78 -0.61 -9.41
C TRP A 109 -20.61 -1.67 -8.66
N PRO A 110 -21.59 -2.30 -9.32
CA PRO A 110 -22.29 -3.47 -8.76
C PRO A 110 -21.32 -4.63 -8.48
N VAL A 111 -21.56 -5.39 -7.42
CA VAL A 111 -20.68 -6.50 -6.99
C VAL A 111 -20.49 -7.55 -8.09
N ASP A 112 -21.53 -7.76 -8.90
CA ASP A 112 -21.60 -8.70 -10.01
C ASP A 112 -21.32 -8.05 -11.39
N TYR A 113 -20.56 -6.95 -11.40
CA TYR A 113 -20.22 -6.23 -12.63
C TYR A 113 -19.52 -7.13 -13.65
N THR A 114 -20.01 -7.12 -14.89
CA THR A 114 -19.50 -7.93 -16.02
C THR A 114 -19.24 -7.11 -17.29
N GLY A 115 -19.17 -5.80 -17.18
CA GLY A 115 -18.98 -4.89 -18.31
C GLY A 115 -17.52 -4.71 -18.73
N PRO A 116 -17.25 -3.69 -19.58
CA PRO A 116 -15.88 -3.30 -19.95
C PRO A 116 -15.02 -2.94 -18.74
N PRO A 117 -13.68 -3.03 -18.85
CA PRO A 117 -12.79 -2.75 -17.73
C PRO A 117 -13.03 -1.37 -17.10
N LEU A 118 -13.34 -1.35 -15.80
CA LEU A 118 -13.45 -0.16 -14.97
C LEU A 118 -12.38 -0.16 -13.89
N ILE A 119 -11.97 1.03 -13.47
CA ILE A 119 -11.06 1.20 -12.34
C ILE A 119 -11.57 2.25 -11.36
N SER A 120 -11.24 2.02 -10.10
CA SER A 120 -11.25 3.00 -9.02
C SER A 120 -9.82 3.47 -8.84
N LEU A 121 -9.61 4.78 -8.88
CA LEU A 121 -8.29 5.40 -8.81
C LEU A 121 -8.20 6.28 -7.55
N ASP A 122 -7.01 6.33 -6.95
CA ASP A 122 -6.72 7.28 -5.88
C ASP A 122 -6.84 8.73 -6.41
N ALA A 123 -7.58 9.57 -5.68
CA ALA A 123 -7.90 10.93 -6.11
C ALA A 123 -6.66 11.82 -6.23
N HIS A 124 -5.67 11.64 -5.35
CA HIS A 124 -4.42 12.40 -5.40
C HIS A 124 -3.56 12.04 -6.60
N ILE A 125 -3.55 10.74 -6.95
CA ILE A 125 -2.90 10.27 -8.18
C ILE A 125 -3.66 10.77 -9.40
N ALA A 126 -4.99 10.74 -9.41
CA ALA A 126 -5.80 11.25 -10.52
C ALA A 126 -5.51 12.74 -10.81
N GLU A 127 -5.41 13.56 -9.75
CA GLU A 127 -4.99 14.97 -9.87
C GLU A 127 -3.62 15.08 -10.55
N GLY A 128 -2.64 14.31 -10.07
CA GLY A 128 -1.28 14.35 -10.60
C GLY A 128 -1.12 13.84 -12.02
N LEU A 129 -2.03 12.99 -12.48
CA LEU A 129 -2.11 12.50 -13.87
C LEU A 129 -3.01 13.37 -14.76
N HIS A 130 -3.67 14.40 -14.24
CA HIS A 130 -4.66 15.23 -14.92
C HIS A 130 -5.80 14.41 -15.53
N VAL A 131 -6.32 13.45 -14.78
CA VAL A 131 -7.43 12.57 -15.19
C VAL A 131 -8.62 12.71 -14.24
N THR A 132 -9.80 12.39 -14.75
CA THR A 132 -11.06 12.40 -14.02
C THR A 132 -11.92 11.20 -14.40
N ILE A 133 -13.12 11.11 -13.82
CA ILE A 133 -14.12 10.08 -14.17
C ILE A 133 -14.42 10.13 -15.66
N GLY A 134 -14.48 8.97 -16.30
CA GLY A 134 -14.68 8.80 -17.74
C GLY A 134 -13.39 8.80 -18.57
N ASP A 135 -12.28 9.33 -18.04
CA ASP A 135 -10.98 9.21 -18.69
C ASP A 135 -10.47 7.74 -18.66
N HIS A 136 -9.51 7.43 -19.51
CA HIS A 136 -8.97 6.08 -19.66
C HIS A 136 -7.51 6.01 -19.27
N LEU A 137 -7.13 4.95 -18.55
CA LEU A 137 -5.75 4.54 -18.35
C LEU A 137 -5.50 3.22 -19.07
N THR A 138 -4.38 3.09 -19.77
CA THR A 138 -3.93 1.81 -20.31
C THR A 138 -2.84 1.28 -19.38
N ILE A 139 -3.06 0.07 -18.88
CA ILE A 139 -2.20 -0.59 -17.89
C ILE A 139 -1.69 -1.87 -18.52
N ASN A 140 -0.36 -2.03 -18.55
CA ASN A 140 0.28 -3.27 -18.97
C ASN A 140 0.35 -4.22 -17.77
N VAL A 141 -0.27 -5.37 -17.90
CA VAL A 141 -0.28 -6.44 -16.89
C VAL A 141 0.34 -7.68 -17.53
N LEU A 142 1.55 -8.03 -17.11
CA LEU A 142 2.29 -9.20 -17.61
C LEU A 142 2.38 -9.26 -19.14
N GLY A 143 2.59 -8.11 -19.79
CA GLY A 143 2.71 -8.02 -21.25
C GLY A 143 1.38 -7.77 -21.99
N ARG A 144 0.23 -7.83 -21.33
CA ARG A 144 -1.08 -7.50 -21.89
C ARG A 144 -1.50 -6.08 -21.51
N GLU A 145 -1.80 -5.25 -22.49
CA GLU A 145 -2.35 -3.92 -22.28
C GLU A 145 -3.88 -4.02 -22.06
N ILE A 146 -4.34 -3.44 -20.96
CA ILE A 146 -5.75 -3.31 -20.59
C ILE A 146 -6.07 -1.82 -20.51
N THR A 147 -6.99 -1.35 -21.35
CA THR A 147 -7.52 0.01 -21.26
C THR A 147 -8.76 0.00 -20.40
N ALA A 148 -8.72 0.72 -19.29
CA ALA A 148 -9.81 0.78 -18.34
C ALA A 148 -10.30 2.22 -18.16
N THR A 149 -11.62 2.37 -17.96
CA THR A 149 -12.26 3.66 -17.69
C THR A 149 -12.24 3.94 -16.19
N ILE A 150 -11.87 5.16 -15.81
CA ILE A 150 -11.97 5.63 -14.42
C ILE A 150 -13.46 5.80 -14.08
N HIS A 151 -13.98 4.93 -13.22
CA HIS A 151 -15.38 4.93 -12.82
C HIS A 151 -15.64 5.74 -11.56
N ASN A 152 -14.70 5.74 -10.65
CA ASN A 152 -14.76 6.54 -9.44
C ASN A 152 -13.36 6.96 -8.98
N LEU A 153 -13.33 7.98 -8.14
CA LEU A 153 -12.14 8.43 -7.43
C LEU A 153 -12.35 8.22 -5.93
N ARG A 154 -11.34 7.70 -5.26
CA ARG A 154 -11.36 7.47 -3.81
C ARG A 154 -10.15 8.07 -3.14
N ARG A 155 -10.29 8.39 -1.87
CA ARG A 155 -9.17 8.76 -0.99
C ARG A 155 -8.75 7.53 -0.21
N ILE A 156 -7.45 7.25 -0.23
CA ILE A 156 -6.84 6.17 0.54
C ILE A 156 -6.37 6.73 1.87
N ASP A 157 -6.76 6.10 2.96
CA ASP A 157 -6.19 6.38 4.28
C ASP A 157 -5.00 5.46 4.54
N TRP A 158 -3.79 5.96 4.28
CA TRP A 158 -2.56 5.22 4.50
C TRP A 158 -2.21 5.03 5.97
N SER A 159 -2.87 5.75 6.89
CA SER A 159 -2.60 5.65 8.32
C SER A 159 -3.12 4.37 8.96
N THR A 160 -4.06 3.69 8.32
CA THR A 160 -4.63 2.43 8.81
C THR A 160 -3.66 1.25 8.73
N LEU A 161 -2.58 1.38 7.96
CA LEU A 161 -1.63 0.30 7.66
C LEU A 161 -2.29 -0.96 7.09
N GLY A 162 -3.48 -0.83 6.51
CA GLY A 162 -4.21 -1.91 5.84
C GLY A 162 -3.71 -2.16 4.42
N ILE A 163 -4.33 -3.13 3.74
CA ILE A 163 -4.04 -3.40 2.33
C ILE A 163 -4.66 -2.30 1.47
N ASN A 164 -3.81 -1.53 0.79
CA ASN A 164 -4.24 -0.45 -0.08
C ASN A 164 -3.56 -0.53 -1.44
N PHE A 165 -4.35 -0.32 -2.49
CA PHE A 165 -3.88 -0.23 -3.87
C PHE A 165 -4.35 1.09 -4.48
N VAL A 166 -3.48 1.80 -5.19
CA VAL A 166 -3.87 3.04 -5.87
C VAL A 166 -4.87 2.80 -7.01
N ILE A 167 -4.83 1.61 -7.61
CA ILE A 167 -5.73 1.18 -8.68
C ILE A 167 -6.42 -0.11 -8.25
N VAL A 168 -7.75 -0.09 -8.25
CA VAL A 168 -8.60 -1.27 -8.06
C VAL A 168 -9.43 -1.46 -9.31
N PHE A 169 -9.40 -2.65 -9.91
CA PHE A 169 -10.24 -3.00 -11.05
C PHE A 169 -11.61 -3.51 -10.61
N ALA A 170 -12.61 -3.28 -11.45
CA ALA A 170 -13.85 -4.03 -11.37
C ALA A 170 -13.61 -5.51 -11.75
N PRO A 171 -14.48 -6.44 -11.31
CA PRO A 171 -14.39 -7.84 -11.71
C PRO A 171 -14.39 -8.03 -13.23
N GLY A 172 -13.74 -9.10 -13.72
CA GLY A 172 -13.73 -9.52 -15.12
C GLY A 172 -12.46 -9.18 -15.89
N ALA A 173 -11.66 -8.22 -15.45
CA ALA A 173 -10.49 -7.77 -16.20
C ALA A 173 -9.20 -8.55 -15.85
N LEU A 174 -9.02 -8.95 -14.59
CA LEU A 174 -7.75 -9.47 -14.07
C LEU A 174 -7.79 -10.93 -13.58
N GLU A 175 -8.96 -11.53 -13.38
CA GLU A 175 -9.12 -12.86 -12.76
C GLU A 175 -8.41 -13.98 -13.53
N GLY A 176 -8.27 -13.85 -14.84
CA GLY A 176 -7.57 -14.81 -15.71
C GLY A 176 -6.05 -14.62 -15.74
N ALA A 177 -5.49 -13.60 -15.10
CA ALA A 177 -4.06 -13.36 -15.07
C ALA A 177 -3.38 -14.14 -13.94
N PRO A 178 -2.12 -14.58 -14.11
CA PRO A 178 -1.32 -15.12 -13.02
C PRO A 178 -1.26 -14.13 -11.87
N GLN A 179 -1.61 -14.59 -10.67
CA GLN A 179 -1.72 -13.73 -9.48
C GLN A 179 -1.30 -14.49 -8.22
N THR A 180 -0.93 -13.73 -7.21
CA THR A 180 -0.81 -14.20 -5.84
C THR A 180 -1.84 -13.49 -4.98
N PHE A 181 -1.88 -13.80 -3.69
CA PHE A 181 -2.70 -13.08 -2.74
C PHE A 181 -1.82 -12.44 -1.67
N ILE A 182 -2.30 -11.32 -1.17
CA ILE A 182 -1.79 -10.65 0.02
C ILE A 182 -2.88 -10.76 1.08
N ALA A 183 -2.49 -11.05 2.33
CA ALA A 183 -3.41 -11.04 3.44
C ALA A 183 -2.89 -10.18 4.59
N THR A 184 -3.81 -9.65 5.37
CA THR A 184 -3.52 -9.07 6.68
C THR A 184 -4.20 -9.88 7.76
N ALA A 185 -3.61 -9.89 8.95
CA ALA A 185 -4.22 -10.48 10.11
C ALA A 185 -4.18 -9.51 11.29
N LYS A 186 -5.33 -9.31 11.94
CA LYS A 186 -5.45 -8.71 13.26
C LYS A 186 -5.40 -9.78 14.31
N THR A 187 -4.57 -9.59 15.32
CA THR A 187 -4.39 -10.59 16.38
C THR A 187 -4.18 -9.91 17.73
N THR A 188 -4.45 -10.66 18.80
CA THR A 188 -3.90 -10.33 20.10
C THR A 188 -2.38 -10.51 20.10
N LEU A 189 -1.67 -9.82 20.96
CA LEU A 189 -0.21 -9.93 21.08
C LEU A 189 0.25 -11.38 21.33
N ALA A 190 -0.51 -12.14 22.14
CA ALA A 190 -0.20 -13.53 22.45
C ALA A 190 -0.34 -14.47 21.23
N ALA A 191 -1.16 -14.12 20.26
CA ALA A 191 -1.38 -14.92 19.05
C ALA A 191 -0.38 -14.64 17.93
N GLU A 192 0.44 -13.58 18.03
CA GLU A 192 1.36 -13.21 16.96
C GLU A 192 2.35 -14.33 16.61
N LEU A 193 3.08 -14.85 17.61
CA LEU A 193 4.05 -15.91 17.37
C LEU A 193 3.40 -17.25 16.95
N PRO A 194 2.32 -17.74 17.58
CA PRO A 194 1.58 -18.89 17.10
C PRO A 194 1.10 -18.77 15.66
N LEU A 195 0.55 -17.62 15.26
CA LEU A 195 0.09 -17.40 13.89
C LEU A 195 1.26 -17.43 12.89
N GLN A 196 2.35 -16.71 13.20
CA GLN A 196 3.52 -16.71 12.34
C GLN A 196 4.06 -18.12 12.13
N THR A 197 4.27 -18.87 13.21
CA THR A 197 4.77 -20.26 13.17
C THR A 197 3.84 -21.16 12.37
N ALA A 198 2.53 -21.13 12.65
CA ALA A 198 1.56 -21.94 11.94
C ALA A 198 1.58 -21.71 10.42
N VAL A 199 1.68 -20.45 9.98
CA VAL A 199 1.71 -20.11 8.56
C VAL A 199 3.05 -20.50 7.92
N THR A 200 4.19 -20.17 8.53
CA THR A 200 5.51 -20.42 7.93
C THR A 200 5.88 -21.91 7.92
N ASP A 201 5.41 -22.69 8.88
CA ASP A 201 5.62 -24.15 8.89
C ASP A 201 4.77 -24.85 7.84
N ALA A 202 3.52 -24.40 7.64
CA ALA A 202 2.63 -24.99 6.64
C ALA A 202 2.98 -24.54 5.21
N TYR A 203 3.45 -23.31 5.03
CA TYR A 203 3.69 -22.67 3.74
C TYR A 203 5.01 -21.90 3.72
N PRO A 204 6.15 -22.56 3.47
CA PRO A 204 7.48 -21.94 3.48
C PRO A 204 7.66 -20.83 2.43
N ASN A 205 6.82 -20.80 1.39
CA ASN A 205 6.84 -19.75 0.36
C ASN A 205 6.16 -18.45 0.83
N ILE A 206 5.27 -18.52 1.83
CA ILE A 206 4.56 -17.33 2.30
C ILE A 206 5.49 -16.52 3.22
N THR A 207 5.70 -15.27 2.85
CA THR A 207 6.46 -14.34 3.67
C THR A 207 5.54 -13.67 4.68
N ALA A 208 5.83 -13.85 5.97
CA ALA A 208 5.14 -13.18 7.06
C ALA A 208 5.92 -11.93 7.49
N ILE A 209 5.32 -10.76 7.34
CA ILE A 209 5.89 -9.47 7.74
C ILE A 209 5.13 -8.98 8.97
N ARG A 210 5.81 -8.95 10.12
CA ARG A 210 5.24 -8.36 11.33
C ARG A 210 5.33 -6.84 11.25
N ILE A 211 4.19 -6.15 11.33
CA ILE A 211 4.14 -4.69 11.18
C ILE A 211 4.94 -3.98 12.26
N ARG A 212 4.89 -4.46 13.50
CA ARG A 212 5.68 -3.92 14.60
C ARG A 212 7.18 -3.90 14.28
N ASP A 213 7.73 -5.01 13.81
CA ASP A 213 9.15 -5.13 13.47
C ASP A 213 9.53 -4.20 12.30
N ALA A 214 8.65 -4.09 11.30
CA ALA A 214 8.84 -3.18 10.18
C ALA A 214 8.87 -1.70 10.63
N LEU A 215 7.97 -1.31 11.53
CA LEU A 215 7.95 0.06 12.09
C LEU A 215 9.17 0.33 12.97
N GLU A 216 9.62 -0.64 13.78
CA GLU A 216 10.82 -0.51 14.56
C GLU A 216 12.06 -0.32 13.68
N ALA A 217 12.16 -1.05 12.57
CA ALA A 217 13.24 -0.89 11.59
C ALA A 217 13.24 0.52 10.96
N VAL A 218 12.06 1.04 10.56
CA VAL A 218 11.93 2.41 10.05
C VAL A 218 12.34 3.43 11.11
N ASN A 219 11.88 3.28 12.35
CA ASN A 219 12.23 4.16 13.46
C ASN A 219 13.75 4.16 13.74
N GLN A 220 14.40 3.00 13.62
CA GLN A 220 15.84 2.91 13.78
C GLN A 220 16.57 3.68 12.68
N ILE A 221 16.13 3.59 11.43
CA ILE A 221 16.70 4.34 10.31
C ILE A 221 16.54 5.85 10.55
N LEU A 222 15.35 6.30 10.95
CA LEU A 222 15.07 7.70 11.23
C LEU A 222 15.95 8.24 12.39
N ARG A 223 16.11 7.46 13.47
CA ARG A 223 17.01 7.81 14.57
C ARG A 223 18.47 7.96 14.10
N ASN A 224 18.96 7.04 13.26
CA ASN A 224 20.31 7.09 12.74
C ASN A 224 20.53 8.32 11.85
N ILE A 225 19.57 8.69 11.02
CA ILE A 225 19.60 9.92 10.21
C ILE A 225 19.63 11.15 11.12
N GLY A 226 18.79 11.21 12.16
CA GLY A 226 18.75 12.30 13.12
C GLY A 226 20.11 12.50 13.84
N ILE A 227 20.76 11.40 14.24
CA ILE A 227 22.09 11.44 14.83
C ILE A 227 23.12 11.99 13.84
N ALA A 228 23.12 11.54 12.59
CA ALA A 228 24.03 12.00 11.56
C ALA A 228 23.89 13.52 11.30
N VAL A 229 22.64 14.02 11.19
CA VAL A 229 22.35 15.45 11.00
C VAL A 229 22.84 16.28 12.20
N ARG A 230 22.62 15.81 13.44
CA ARG A 230 23.12 16.50 14.66
C ARG A 230 24.62 16.53 14.71
N SER A 231 25.30 15.43 14.38
CA SER A 231 26.77 15.37 14.36
C SER A 231 27.36 16.35 13.36
N THR A 232 26.77 16.45 12.16
CA THR A 232 27.21 17.40 11.13
C THR A 232 26.98 18.84 11.58
N ALA A 233 25.84 19.16 12.18
CA ALA A 233 25.54 20.49 12.70
C ALA A 233 26.51 20.88 13.84
N ALA A 234 26.83 19.95 14.73
CA ALA A 234 27.79 20.18 15.82
C ALA A 234 29.22 20.47 15.29
N VAL A 235 29.67 19.72 14.28
CA VAL A 235 30.98 19.95 13.65
C VAL A 235 31.03 21.32 12.96
N THR A 236 29.93 21.69 12.26
CA THR A 236 29.84 23.00 11.56
C THR A 236 29.86 24.16 12.58
N LEU A 237 29.15 24.03 13.71
CA LEU A 237 29.20 25.02 14.79
C LEU A 237 30.55 25.12 15.42
N ALA A 238 31.21 24.00 15.71
CA ALA A 238 32.57 24.00 16.26
C ALA A 238 33.57 24.63 15.31
N ALA A 239 33.51 24.37 14.02
CA ALA A 239 34.33 24.98 12.99
C ALA A 239 34.07 26.49 12.85
N GLY A 240 32.82 26.94 12.99
CA GLY A 240 32.42 28.36 12.90
C GLY A 240 32.83 29.19 14.15
N ILE A 241 33.11 28.56 15.29
CA ILE A 241 33.61 29.23 16.50
C ILE A 241 35.14 29.41 16.47
N LEU A 242 35.85 28.61 15.66
CA LEU A 242 37.29 28.64 15.51
C LEU A 242 37.80 29.60 14.42
N VAL A 243 36.91 30.27 13.69
CA VAL A 243 37.18 31.33 12.72
C VAL A 243 36.76 32.68 13.27
#